data_ddcbc86b7c0ee851fb226d23052f1da7
#
_entry.id   ddcbc86b7c0ee851fb226d23052f1da7
#
_cell.length_a   1.000
_cell.length_b   1.000
_cell.length_c   1.000
_cell.angle_alpha   90.00
_cell.angle_beta   90.00
_cell.angle_gamma   90.00
#
_symmetry.space_group_name_H-M   'P 1'
#
loop_
_entity.id
_entity.type
_entity.pdbx_description
1 polymer ?
#
loop_
_entity_poly.entity_id
_entity_poly.type
_entity_poly.pdbx_seq_one_letter_code
_entity_poly.pdbx_strand_id
1 'polypeptide(L)'
;MAREFTVSMNNQTVGAITLIGYLPIAAPNVLIRNLRYWVSQYGSVTSAMIPVQLVNQPSVYPTMASPSVIAPAKKADTTASVLTGAGAATLTAGKIGVTATAEGAGTKVPYHSDAFNNQNGWLSVPTPDEVEEYPASFASSFGLYLPVAPTSTTNWQFGLKYGER
;
A
#
# COMPACT_ATOMS: atom_id res chain seq x y z
N MET A 1 5.60 -16.79 -16.56
CA MET A 1 6.22 -16.82 -15.21
C MET A 1 5.79 -15.55 -14.49
N ALA A 2 5.28 -15.66 -13.27
CA ALA A 2 4.87 -14.46 -12.53
C ALA A 2 6.12 -13.66 -12.12
N ARG A 3 6.11 -12.35 -12.31
CA ARG A 3 7.17 -11.44 -11.89
C ARG A 3 6.81 -10.86 -10.53
N GLU A 4 7.74 -10.82 -9.61
CA GLU A 4 7.51 -10.30 -8.26
C GLU A 4 8.28 -9.01 -8.03
N PHE A 5 7.61 -8.06 -7.42
CA PHE A 5 8.14 -6.75 -7.09
C PHE A 5 7.89 -6.41 -5.63
N THR A 6 8.78 -5.61 -5.08
CA THR A 6 8.66 -5.11 -3.71
C THR A 6 8.75 -3.60 -3.70
N VAL A 7 7.85 -2.98 -2.97
CA VAL A 7 7.92 -1.56 -2.63
C VAL A 7 8.02 -1.45 -1.13
N SER A 8 9.04 -0.78 -0.65
CA SER A 8 9.21 -0.52 0.78
C SER A 8 9.57 0.94 1.03
N MET A 9 9.00 1.49 2.07
CA MET A 9 9.21 2.86 2.50
C MET A 9 9.63 2.87 3.96
N ASN A 10 10.66 3.63 4.23
CA ASN A 10 11.20 3.82 5.58
C ASN A 10 11.02 5.29 5.99
N ASN A 11 11.03 5.56 7.29
CA ASN A 11 11.02 6.91 7.82
C ASN A 11 9.83 7.77 7.40
N GLN A 12 8.66 7.17 7.28
CA GLN A 12 7.47 7.90 6.89
C GLN A 12 6.81 8.56 8.10
N THR A 13 6.21 9.73 7.85
CA THR A 13 5.33 10.38 8.83
C THR A 13 3.90 10.07 8.46
N VAL A 14 3.15 9.52 9.41
CA VAL A 14 1.73 9.23 9.27
C VAL A 14 0.95 10.25 10.11
N GLY A 15 0.16 11.07 9.47
CA GLY A 15 -0.61 12.15 10.13
C GLY A 15 -2.07 11.79 10.35
N ALA A 16 -2.94 12.80 10.26
CA ALA A 16 -4.38 12.62 10.34
C ALA A 16 -4.96 11.84 9.14
N ILE A 17 -4.24 11.83 8.03
CA ILE A 17 -4.55 11.00 6.88
C ILE A 17 -3.80 9.69 7.07
N THR A 18 -4.53 8.60 7.07
CA THR A 18 -4.07 7.31 7.59
C THR A 18 -3.83 6.25 6.51
N LEU A 19 -3.98 6.63 5.23
CA LEU A 19 -3.60 5.79 4.11
C LEU A 19 -2.10 5.78 3.92
N ILE A 20 -1.47 4.64 4.10
CA ILE A 20 -0.03 4.50 4.04
C ILE A 20 0.49 3.92 2.72
N GLY A 21 -0.34 3.25 1.96
CA GLY A 21 0.08 2.74 0.66
C GLY A 21 -1.10 2.44 -0.25
N TYR A 22 -0.94 2.73 -1.51
CA TYR A 22 -1.92 2.42 -2.55
C TYR A 22 -1.27 1.77 -3.74
N LEU A 23 -1.91 0.74 -4.23
CA LEU A 23 -1.62 0.13 -5.50
C LEU A 23 -2.82 0.35 -6.41
N PRO A 24 -2.80 1.32 -7.32
CA PRO A 24 -3.89 1.49 -8.27
C PRO A 24 -3.83 0.38 -9.31
N ILE A 25 -4.99 -0.15 -9.59
CA ILE A 25 -5.13 -1.28 -10.50
C ILE A 25 -5.79 -0.81 -11.77
N ALA A 26 -5.05 -0.50 -12.72
CA ALA A 26 -5.44 -0.49 -14.11
C ALA A 26 -4.17 -0.42 -14.94
N ALA A 27 -3.28 -1.38 -14.73
CA ALA A 27 -2.22 -1.62 -15.69
C ALA A 27 -2.85 -2.36 -16.86
N PRO A 28 -2.86 -1.80 -18.05
CA PRO A 28 -3.41 -2.50 -19.20
C PRO A 28 -2.66 -3.83 -19.40
N ASN A 29 -3.42 -4.89 -19.57
CA ASN A 29 -2.96 -6.23 -19.92
C ASN A 29 -2.10 -6.97 -18.87
N VAL A 30 -2.17 -6.60 -17.60
CA VAL A 30 -1.42 -7.29 -16.55
C VAL A 30 -2.33 -7.55 -15.34
N LEU A 31 -2.33 -8.78 -14.89
CA LEU A 31 -2.97 -9.18 -13.64
C LEU A 31 -2.01 -8.89 -12.49
N ILE A 32 -2.50 -8.16 -11.50
CA ILE A 32 -1.75 -7.85 -10.28
C ILE A 32 -2.22 -8.76 -9.15
N ARG A 33 -1.27 -9.32 -8.40
CA ARG A 33 -1.50 -10.16 -7.23
C ARG A 33 -0.88 -9.55 -6.00
N ASN A 34 -1.63 -9.40 -4.92
CA ASN A 34 -1.10 -8.92 -3.65
C ASN A 34 -0.55 -10.09 -2.84
N LEU A 35 0.75 -10.11 -2.64
CA LEU A 35 1.44 -11.23 -2.02
C LEU A 35 1.78 -11.00 -0.55
N ARG A 36 1.98 -9.75 -0.14
CA ARG A 36 2.36 -9.42 1.25
C ARG A 36 2.21 -7.95 1.51
N TYR A 37 1.71 -7.62 2.71
CA TYR A 37 1.78 -6.28 3.29
C TYR A 37 2.51 -6.33 4.62
N TRP A 38 3.23 -5.26 4.95
CA TRP A 38 3.79 -5.09 6.27
C TRP A 38 3.77 -3.63 6.69
N VAL A 39 3.66 -3.41 7.99
CA VAL A 39 3.80 -2.11 8.61
C VAL A 39 4.46 -2.27 9.97
N SER A 40 5.35 -1.37 10.29
CA SER A 40 6.01 -1.30 11.60
C SER A 40 6.40 0.13 11.92
N GLN A 41 6.71 0.38 13.17
CA GLN A 41 7.26 1.64 13.64
C GLN A 41 8.53 1.36 14.44
N TYR A 42 9.53 2.20 14.32
CA TYR A 42 10.74 2.10 15.16
C TYR A 42 10.96 3.37 15.97
N GLY A 43 11.67 3.21 17.09
CA GLY A 43 11.96 4.34 17.99
C GLY A 43 10.76 4.86 18.76
N SER A 44 9.62 4.18 18.73
CA SER A 44 8.51 4.50 19.62
C SER A 44 8.80 4.01 21.01
N VAL A 45 8.53 4.84 21.97
CA VAL A 45 8.69 4.54 23.40
C VAL A 45 7.38 4.12 24.05
N THR A 46 6.25 4.37 23.39
CA THR A 46 4.92 4.07 23.93
C THR A 46 4.30 2.95 23.15
N SER A 47 3.93 1.88 23.86
CA SER A 47 3.16 0.77 23.31
C SER A 47 1.71 1.20 23.07
N ALA A 48 1.21 0.96 21.87
CA ALA A 48 -0.17 1.23 21.51
C ALA A 48 -0.70 0.16 20.56
N MET A 49 -1.96 -0.21 20.72
CA MET A 49 -2.68 -1.03 19.76
C MET A 49 -3.18 -0.15 18.62
N ILE A 50 -2.80 -0.49 17.41
CA ILE A 50 -3.13 0.25 16.20
C ILE A 50 -4.04 -0.62 15.33
N PRO A 51 -5.27 -0.20 15.04
CA PRO A 51 -6.10 -0.88 14.07
C PRO A 51 -5.53 -0.70 12.67
N VAL A 52 -5.58 -1.75 11.86
CA VAL A 52 -5.11 -1.76 10.47
C VAL A 52 -6.14 -2.42 9.59
N GLN A 53 -6.29 -1.90 8.38
CA GLN A 53 -7.20 -2.46 7.39
C GLN A 53 -6.52 -2.53 6.03
N LEU A 54 -6.79 -3.58 5.29
CA LEU A 54 -6.62 -3.60 3.85
C LEU A 54 -7.94 -3.16 3.22
N VAL A 55 -7.88 -2.13 2.40
CA VAL A 55 -9.06 -1.49 1.84
C VAL A 55 -8.99 -1.45 0.32
N ASN A 56 -10.16 -1.55 -0.28
CA ASN A 56 -10.39 -1.29 -1.68
C ASN A 56 -11.13 0.05 -1.82
N GLN A 57 -10.71 0.89 -2.77
CA GLN A 57 -11.36 2.15 -3.09
C GLN A 57 -11.66 2.20 -4.59
N PRO A 58 -12.90 1.94 -5.00
CA PRO A 58 -13.25 1.73 -6.41
C PRO A 58 -13.33 3.01 -7.24
N SER A 59 -13.33 4.18 -6.63
CA SER A 59 -13.42 5.46 -7.34
C SER A 59 -12.82 6.60 -6.54
N VAL A 60 -12.57 7.72 -7.19
CA VAL A 60 -12.01 8.95 -6.60
C VAL A 60 -10.79 8.66 -5.74
N TYR A 61 -9.70 8.40 -6.43
CA TYR A 61 -8.45 7.95 -5.85
C TYR A 61 -7.76 9.01 -4.98
N PRO A 62 -6.91 8.59 -4.04
CA PRO A 62 -6.16 9.49 -3.19
C PRO A 62 -5.10 10.28 -3.95
N THR A 63 -4.73 11.42 -3.40
CA THR A 63 -3.54 12.17 -3.79
C THR A 63 -2.40 11.78 -2.86
N MET A 64 -1.26 11.42 -3.43
CA MET A 64 -0.12 10.92 -2.69
C MET A 64 0.82 12.03 -2.25
N ALA A 65 1.58 11.77 -1.19
CA ALA A 65 2.56 12.70 -0.67
C ALA A 65 3.78 12.86 -1.58
N SER A 66 4.33 14.08 -1.60
CA SER A 66 5.69 14.31 -2.11
C SER A 66 6.72 13.85 -1.05
N PRO A 67 7.90 13.34 -1.43
CA PRO A 67 8.53 13.38 -2.75
C PRO A 67 8.60 12.02 -3.47
N SER A 68 7.77 11.08 -3.16
CA SER A 68 8.07 9.68 -3.45
C SER A 68 7.66 9.25 -4.84
N VAL A 69 8.56 9.37 -5.79
CA VAL A 69 8.54 8.47 -6.93
C VAL A 69 9.00 7.10 -6.40
N ILE A 70 8.07 6.17 -6.26
CA ILE A 70 8.40 4.80 -5.88
C ILE A 70 8.69 4.03 -7.14
N ALA A 71 9.91 3.54 -7.26
CA ALA A 71 10.27 2.56 -8.26
C ALA A 71 10.19 1.18 -7.61
N PRO A 72 9.26 0.31 -8.03
CA PRO A 72 9.22 -1.04 -7.49
C PRO A 72 10.52 -1.78 -7.77
N ALA A 73 11.12 -2.33 -6.72
CA ALA A 73 12.33 -3.12 -6.84
C ALA A 73 11.98 -4.56 -7.20
N LYS A 74 12.65 -5.09 -8.20
CA LYS A 74 12.49 -6.46 -8.65
C LYS A 74 13.62 -7.34 -8.15
N LYS A 75 13.29 -8.55 -7.72
CA LYS A 75 14.27 -9.56 -7.32
C LYS A 75 14.70 -10.35 -8.56
N ALA A 76 15.97 -10.23 -8.94
CA ALA A 76 16.65 -11.08 -9.93
C ALA A 76 16.18 -11.02 -11.39
N ASP A 77 15.58 -9.94 -11.84
CA ASP A 77 15.18 -9.76 -13.25
C ASP A 77 15.32 -8.29 -13.65
N THR A 78 15.65 -8.02 -14.89
CA THR A 78 15.90 -6.68 -15.42
C THR A 78 14.65 -5.98 -15.99
N THR A 79 13.53 -6.70 -16.13
CA THR A 79 12.31 -6.13 -16.68
C THR A 79 11.63 -5.22 -15.64
N ALA A 80 11.36 -3.98 -15.99
CA ALA A 80 10.66 -3.04 -15.11
C ALA A 80 9.24 -3.51 -14.79
N SER A 81 8.73 -3.08 -13.63
CA SER A 81 7.31 -3.22 -13.31
C SER A 81 6.46 -2.37 -14.25
N VAL A 82 5.24 -2.82 -14.51
CA VAL A 82 4.22 -2.01 -15.19
C VAL A 82 3.69 -0.89 -14.30
N LEU A 83 3.79 -1.06 -12.97
CA LEU A 83 3.43 -0.02 -12.02
C LEU A 83 4.60 0.94 -11.84
N THR A 84 4.32 2.23 -11.89
CA THR A 84 5.32 3.28 -11.67
C THR A 84 4.90 4.18 -10.50
N GLY A 85 5.86 4.86 -9.88
CA GLY A 85 5.57 5.76 -8.77
C GLY A 85 4.64 6.91 -9.18
N ALA A 86 3.70 7.24 -8.31
CA ALA A 86 2.75 8.33 -8.54
C ALA A 86 3.39 9.72 -8.42
N GLY A 87 4.48 9.83 -7.65
CA GLY A 87 4.98 11.15 -7.24
C GLY A 87 3.96 11.85 -6.32
N ALA A 88 4.04 13.17 -6.29
CA ALA A 88 3.10 14.02 -5.57
C ALA A 88 1.86 14.32 -6.44
N ALA A 89 1.05 13.30 -6.71
CA ALA A 89 -0.09 13.43 -7.60
C ALA A 89 -1.24 12.52 -7.18
N THR A 90 -2.44 12.81 -7.68
CA THR A 90 -3.57 11.90 -7.56
C THR A 90 -3.23 10.59 -8.29
N LEU A 91 -3.53 9.49 -7.65
CA LEU A 91 -3.31 8.18 -8.24
C LEU A 91 -4.13 8.02 -9.52
N THR A 92 -3.50 7.42 -10.49
CA THR A 92 -4.10 7.06 -11.78
C THR A 92 -3.73 5.61 -12.12
N ALA A 93 -4.30 5.11 -13.19
CA ALA A 93 -4.01 3.75 -13.68
C ALA A 93 -2.50 3.48 -13.81
N GLY A 94 -2.06 2.34 -13.34
CA GLY A 94 -0.66 1.91 -13.40
C GLY A 94 0.30 2.66 -12.45
N LYS A 95 -0.23 3.42 -11.49
CA LYS A 95 0.59 4.13 -10.48
C LYS A 95 0.51 3.49 -9.12
N ILE A 96 1.60 3.57 -8.39
CA ILE A 96 1.69 3.19 -6.98
C ILE A 96 2.18 4.39 -6.17
N GLY A 97 1.61 4.61 -5.01
CA GLY A 97 1.97 5.73 -4.15
C GLY A 97 2.04 5.33 -2.69
N VAL A 98 2.57 6.21 -1.87
CA VAL A 98 2.67 6.05 -0.41
C VAL A 98 2.22 7.30 0.28
N THR A 99 1.69 7.15 1.47
CA THR A 99 1.11 8.19 2.31
C THR A 99 0.28 9.21 1.52
N ALA A 100 -1.01 9.21 1.73
CA ALA A 100 -1.88 10.15 1.05
C ALA A 100 -1.84 11.54 1.72
N THR A 101 -1.83 12.58 0.94
CA THR A 101 -2.10 13.97 1.39
C THR A 101 -3.58 14.29 1.36
N ALA A 102 -4.33 13.58 0.51
CA ALA A 102 -5.78 13.60 0.48
C ALA A 102 -6.29 12.20 0.13
N GLU A 103 -7.24 11.71 0.88
CA GLU A 103 -7.72 10.32 0.75
C GLU A 103 -8.68 10.11 -0.43
N GLY A 104 -9.09 11.17 -1.11
CA GLY A 104 -10.14 11.11 -2.11
C GLY A 104 -11.52 10.90 -1.49
N ALA A 105 -12.57 11.18 -2.25
CA ALA A 105 -13.95 11.06 -1.79
C ALA A 105 -14.55 9.64 -1.99
N GLY A 106 -13.78 8.71 -2.55
CA GLY A 106 -14.24 7.34 -2.78
C GLY A 106 -14.43 6.58 -1.47
N THR A 107 -15.47 5.76 -1.42
CA THR A 107 -15.73 4.90 -0.26
C THR A 107 -14.64 3.85 -0.13
N LYS A 108 -14.03 3.76 1.03
CA LYS A 108 -13.11 2.68 1.39
C LYS A 108 -13.90 1.45 1.82
N VAL A 109 -13.67 0.35 1.18
CA VAL A 109 -14.29 -0.94 1.51
C VAL A 109 -13.22 -1.84 2.13
N PRO A 110 -13.23 -2.05 3.45
CA PRO A 110 -12.28 -2.96 4.07
C PRO A 110 -12.61 -4.42 3.72
N TYR A 111 -11.59 -5.17 3.33
CA TYR A 111 -11.70 -6.61 3.09
C TYR A 111 -10.87 -7.44 4.08
N HIS A 112 -9.95 -6.80 4.79
CA HIS A 112 -9.24 -7.39 5.92
C HIS A 112 -9.09 -6.34 7.01
N SER A 113 -9.34 -6.71 8.25
CA SER A 113 -9.22 -5.84 9.42
C SER A 113 -8.53 -6.57 10.54
N ASP A 114 -7.57 -5.90 11.18
CA ASP A 114 -6.78 -6.45 12.27
C ASP A 114 -6.31 -5.32 13.20
N ALA A 115 -5.59 -5.67 14.24
CA ALA A 115 -4.92 -4.72 15.11
C ALA A 115 -3.55 -5.25 15.54
N PHE A 116 -2.57 -4.38 15.64
CA PHE A 116 -1.23 -4.77 16.04
C PHE A 116 -0.64 -3.79 17.06
N ASN A 117 0.33 -4.27 17.82
CA ASN A 117 1.13 -3.41 18.66
C ASN A 117 2.21 -2.73 17.83
N ASN A 118 2.28 -1.39 17.90
CA ASN A 118 3.23 -0.60 17.11
C ASN A 118 4.70 -0.99 17.33
N GLN A 119 5.04 -1.56 18.46
CA GLN A 119 6.42 -2.03 18.76
C GLN A 119 6.75 -3.37 18.09
N ASN A 120 5.75 -4.17 17.72
CA ASN A 120 5.96 -5.49 17.11
C ASN A 120 5.80 -5.46 15.58
N GLY A 121 5.10 -4.47 15.06
CA GLY A 121 4.72 -4.41 13.68
C GLY A 121 3.60 -5.40 13.30
N TRP A 122 3.22 -5.35 12.04
CA TRP A 122 2.17 -6.20 11.46
C TRP A 122 2.60 -6.72 10.11
N LEU A 123 2.26 -7.96 9.84
CA LEU A 123 2.56 -8.65 8.59
C LEU A 123 1.34 -9.44 8.14
N SER A 124 0.86 -9.16 6.94
CA SER A 124 -0.14 -9.96 6.24
C SER A 124 0.51 -10.74 5.11
N VAL A 125 0.35 -12.04 5.13
CA VAL A 125 0.76 -12.95 4.05
C VAL A 125 -0.44 -13.84 3.77
N PRO A 126 -1.21 -13.54 2.71
CA PRO A 126 -2.36 -14.37 2.35
C PRO A 126 -1.91 -15.78 1.96
N THR A 127 -2.74 -16.76 2.25
CA THR A 127 -2.56 -18.10 1.70
C THR A 127 -2.78 -18.08 0.18
N PRO A 128 -2.31 -19.07 -0.58
CA PRO A 128 -2.48 -19.09 -2.02
C PRO A 128 -3.92 -18.89 -2.50
N ASP A 129 -4.89 -19.39 -1.74
CA ASP A 129 -6.31 -19.28 -2.06
C ASP A 129 -6.94 -17.93 -1.65
N GLU A 130 -6.26 -17.18 -0.79
CA GLU A 130 -6.68 -15.86 -0.32
C GLU A 130 -5.95 -14.71 -1.03
N VAL A 131 -5.02 -15.04 -1.91
CA VAL A 131 -4.30 -14.02 -2.69
C VAL A 131 -5.29 -13.28 -3.57
N GLU A 132 -5.40 -11.99 -3.34
CA GLU A 132 -6.24 -11.15 -4.17
C GLU A 132 -5.61 -10.91 -5.54
N GLU A 133 -6.39 -11.20 -6.55
CA GLU A 133 -6.01 -11.02 -7.94
C GLU A 133 -6.88 -9.93 -8.59
N TYR A 134 -6.21 -9.00 -9.23
CA TYR A 134 -6.85 -7.88 -9.90
C TYR A 134 -6.58 -7.97 -11.39
N PRO A 135 -7.62 -8.25 -12.19
CA PRO A 135 -7.46 -8.35 -13.64
C PRO A 135 -7.12 -7.01 -14.27
N ALA A 136 -6.54 -7.05 -15.43
CA ALA A 136 -6.32 -5.87 -16.27
C ALA A 136 -7.61 -5.05 -16.40
N SER A 137 -7.50 -3.74 -16.39
CA SER A 137 -8.61 -2.80 -16.48
C SER A 137 -9.53 -2.72 -15.25
N PHE A 138 -9.18 -3.34 -14.14
CA PHE A 138 -9.93 -3.17 -12.91
C PHE A 138 -9.74 -1.75 -12.35
N ALA A 139 -10.81 -0.97 -12.39
CA ALA A 139 -10.79 0.44 -12.00
C ALA A 139 -10.98 0.62 -10.48
N SER A 140 -10.00 0.20 -9.72
CA SER A 140 -10.01 0.34 -8.26
C SER A 140 -8.60 0.54 -7.74
N SER A 141 -8.46 1.13 -6.57
CA SER A 141 -7.23 1.16 -5.81
C SER A 141 -7.39 0.36 -4.53
N PHE A 142 -6.30 -0.19 -4.04
CA PHE A 142 -6.30 -0.84 -2.74
C PHE A 142 -5.03 -0.49 -1.97
N GLY A 143 -5.13 -0.52 -0.67
CA GLY A 143 -4.05 -0.06 0.18
C GLY A 143 -4.15 -0.48 1.61
N LEU A 144 -3.11 -0.14 2.34
CA LEU A 144 -3.03 -0.28 3.77
C LEU A 144 -3.55 1.01 4.41
N TYR A 145 -4.51 0.87 5.29
CA TYR A 145 -5.21 1.96 5.94
C TYR A 145 -5.16 1.81 7.46
N LEU A 146 -4.86 2.89 8.16
CA LEU A 146 -4.98 2.98 9.60
C LEU A 146 -6.25 3.78 9.92
N PRO A 147 -7.35 3.16 10.32
CA PRO A 147 -8.62 3.86 10.53
C PRO A 147 -8.59 4.87 11.68
N VAL A 148 -7.57 4.79 12.52
CA VAL A 148 -7.30 5.76 13.57
C VAL A 148 -5.87 6.25 13.44
N ALA A 149 -5.68 7.57 13.45
CA ALA A 149 -4.35 8.15 13.42
C ALA A 149 -3.52 7.69 14.63
N PRO A 150 -2.30 7.20 14.42
CA PRO A 150 -1.45 6.76 15.53
C PRO A 150 -1.00 7.93 16.38
N THR A 151 -0.84 7.73 17.67
CA THR A 151 -0.33 8.76 18.59
C THR A 151 1.12 9.15 18.31
N SER A 152 1.93 8.20 17.86
CA SER A 152 3.29 8.47 17.37
C SER A 152 3.26 8.49 15.84
N THR A 153 3.56 9.63 15.26
CA THR A 153 3.40 9.88 13.83
C THR A 153 4.65 9.64 12.99
N THR A 154 5.82 9.51 13.61
CA THR A 154 7.11 9.41 12.91
C THR A 154 7.66 8.00 12.86
N ASN A 155 8.67 7.79 12.02
CA ASN A 155 9.44 6.55 11.91
C ASN A 155 8.63 5.32 11.52
N TRP A 156 7.59 5.51 10.72
CA TRP A 156 6.83 4.40 10.16
C TRP A 156 7.56 3.78 8.97
N GLN A 157 7.49 2.47 8.92
CA GLN A 157 7.95 1.66 7.80
C GLN A 157 6.79 0.82 7.30
N PHE A 158 6.63 0.75 6.02
CA PHE A 158 5.63 -0.11 5.41
C PHE A 158 6.05 -0.55 4.03
N GLY A 159 5.43 -1.59 3.57
CA GLY A 159 5.69 -2.08 2.25
C GLY A 159 4.66 -3.07 1.75
N LEU A 160 4.84 -3.37 0.49
CA LEU A 160 4.01 -4.24 -0.30
C LEU A 160 4.89 -5.11 -1.18
N LYS A 161 4.59 -6.39 -1.22
CA LYS A 161 5.06 -7.30 -2.27
C LYS A 161 3.90 -7.67 -3.17
N TYR A 162 4.08 -7.54 -4.46
CA TYR A 162 3.07 -7.92 -5.44
C TYR A 162 3.67 -8.69 -6.61
N GLY A 163 2.84 -9.40 -7.31
CA GLY A 163 3.18 -10.13 -8.52
C GLY A 163 2.47 -9.56 -9.74
N GLU A 164 3.13 -9.64 -10.88
CA GLU A 164 2.58 -9.33 -12.20
C GLU A 164 2.53 -10.60 -13.06
N ARG A 165 1.41 -10.82 -13.74
CA ARG A 165 1.19 -12.00 -14.58
C ARG A 165 0.50 -11.66 -15.91
#